data_12f2c08d0075e4e2dad112b63e57627b
#
_entry.id   12f2c08d0075e4e2dad112b63e57627b
#
_cell.length_a   1.000
_cell.length_b   1.000
_cell.length_c   1.000
_cell.angle_alpha   90.00
_cell.angle_beta   90.00
_cell.angle_gamma   90.00
#
_symmetry.space_group_name_H-M   'P 1'
#
loop_
_entity.id
_entity.type
_entity.pdbx_description
1 polymer ?
#
loop_
_entity_poly.entity_id
_entity_poly.type
_entity_poly.pdbx_seq_one_letter_code
_entity_poly.pdbx_strand_id
1 'polypeptide(L)'
;VDRGRRPGPPPSFVLLDASAQPGGAWPHHWDSLRLFSPAEHSSLPGRPMPPSPGPGTPDAGHVVAYLADYEDRYGLPVRRGVRVAEVTHDAAASPPFTLRLEDGTALSARAVVSATGSFTRPFVPALPGADRFGGTQRHSAAYRSPDAFAGRRVLVVGGGNSGAQIAADL
;
A
#
# COMPACT_ATOMS: atom_id res chain seq x y z
N VAL A 1 33.77 -8.37 -8.45
CA VAL A 1 32.76 -8.67 -9.49
C VAL A 1 32.92 -10.15 -9.82
N ASP A 2 32.06 -10.99 -9.26
CA ASP A 2 32.07 -12.45 -9.45
C ASP A 2 31.54 -12.78 -10.86
N ARG A 3 32.45 -13.10 -11.78
CA ARG A 3 32.18 -13.40 -13.21
C ARG A 3 31.98 -14.89 -13.48
N GLY A 4 31.34 -15.64 -12.58
CA GLY A 4 31.29 -17.10 -12.75
C GLY A 4 29.98 -17.82 -12.53
N ARG A 5 28.96 -17.20 -11.95
CA ARG A 5 27.69 -17.87 -11.68
C ARG A 5 26.72 -17.61 -12.82
N ARG A 6 26.38 -18.62 -13.62
CA ARG A 6 25.22 -18.55 -14.51
C ARG A 6 23.99 -18.24 -13.64
N PRO A 7 23.17 -17.24 -13.99
CA PRO A 7 21.95 -17.01 -13.26
C PRO A 7 21.13 -18.31 -13.28
N GLY A 8 20.77 -18.82 -12.11
CA GLY A 8 19.83 -19.92 -11.98
C GLY A 8 18.47 -19.52 -12.56
N PRO A 9 17.54 -20.47 -12.72
CA PRO A 9 16.19 -20.14 -13.14
C PRO A 9 15.62 -19.06 -12.19
N PRO A 10 14.78 -18.15 -12.71
CA PRO A 10 14.18 -17.12 -11.87
C PRO A 10 13.46 -17.75 -10.69
N PRO A 11 13.51 -17.16 -9.50
CA PRO A 11 12.82 -17.72 -8.34
C PRO A 11 11.31 -17.76 -8.62
N SER A 12 10.67 -18.87 -8.31
CA SER A 12 9.21 -18.93 -8.28
C SER A 12 8.72 -18.07 -7.11
N PHE A 13 7.74 -17.22 -7.34
CA PHE A 13 7.15 -16.36 -6.32
C PHE A 13 5.64 -16.29 -6.47
N VAL A 14 4.96 -15.82 -5.42
CA VAL A 14 3.55 -15.47 -5.43
C VAL A 14 3.38 -14.16 -4.67
N LEU A 15 2.48 -13.32 -5.15
CA LEU A 15 2.03 -12.12 -4.45
C LEU A 15 0.71 -12.45 -3.75
N LEU A 16 0.65 -12.28 -2.43
CA LEU A 16 -0.57 -12.46 -1.65
C LEU A 16 -1.14 -11.07 -1.34
N ASP A 17 -2.36 -10.83 -1.79
CA ASP A 17 -3.04 -9.55 -1.56
C ASP A 17 -4.38 -9.80 -0.88
N ALA A 18 -4.61 -9.12 0.24
CA ALA A 18 -5.87 -9.20 0.99
C ALA A 18 -7.04 -8.52 0.26
N SER A 19 -6.76 -7.62 -0.69
CA SER A 19 -7.79 -6.96 -1.50
C SER A 19 -8.32 -7.88 -2.59
N ALA A 20 -9.61 -7.74 -2.92
CA ALA A 20 -10.23 -8.42 -4.05
C ALA A 20 -9.92 -7.75 -5.40
N GLN A 21 -9.50 -6.49 -5.38
CA GLN A 21 -9.23 -5.66 -6.55
C GLN A 21 -7.74 -5.32 -6.67
N PRO A 22 -7.21 -5.07 -7.88
CA PRO A 22 -5.86 -4.58 -8.07
C PRO A 22 -5.67 -3.17 -7.52
N GLY A 23 -4.41 -2.74 -7.39
CA GLY A 23 -4.05 -1.39 -6.93
C GLY A 23 -3.62 -1.30 -5.48
N GLY A 24 -3.54 -2.43 -4.75
CA GLY A 24 -3.04 -2.47 -3.37
C GLY A 24 -3.84 -1.56 -2.44
N ALA A 25 -3.18 -0.59 -1.80
CA ALA A 25 -3.82 0.33 -0.88
C ALA A 25 -4.54 1.52 -1.56
N TRP A 26 -4.25 1.81 -2.83
CA TRP A 26 -4.75 2.99 -3.53
C TRP A 26 -6.28 3.13 -3.55
N PRO A 27 -7.08 2.06 -3.79
CA PRO A 27 -8.54 2.16 -3.78
C PRO A 27 -9.14 2.50 -2.39
N HIS A 28 -8.34 2.40 -1.34
CA HIS A 28 -8.79 2.56 0.05
C HIS A 28 -8.39 3.88 0.67
N HIS A 29 -7.73 4.76 -0.09
CA HIS A 29 -7.38 6.10 0.36
C HIS A 29 -8.52 7.11 0.15
N TRP A 30 -8.26 8.39 0.41
CA TRP A 30 -9.23 9.46 0.21
C TRP A 30 -9.34 9.84 -1.27
N ASP A 31 -10.47 10.42 -1.62
CA ASP A 31 -10.88 10.59 -3.02
C ASP A 31 -9.99 11.55 -3.81
N SER A 32 -9.44 12.57 -3.16
CA SER A 32 -8.56 13.57 -3.78
C SER A 32 -7.08 13.15 -3.80
N LEU A 33 -6.73 11.93 -3.32
CA LEU A 33 -5.34 11.49 -3.28
C LEU A 33 -4.70 11.49 -4.66
N ARG A 34 -3.55 12.13 -4.74
CA ARG A 34 -2.71 12.16 -5.94
C ARG A 34 -1.28 11.74 -5.62
N LEU A 35 -0.58 11.24 -6.62
CA LEU A 35 0.88 11.16 -6.55
C LEU A 35 1.46 12.58 -6.34
N PHE A 36 2.55 12.68 -5.60
CA PHE A 36 3.28 13.95 -5.46
C PHE A 36 4.40 14.10 -6.50
N SER A 37 4.54 13.14 -7.40
CA SER A 37 5.45 13.19 -8.55
C SER A 37 4.68 12.99 -9.86
N PRO A 38 5.12 13.63 -10.96
CA PRO A 38 4.58 13.40 -12.29
C PRO A 38 4.71 11.94 -12.75
N ALA A 39 3.89 11.54 -13.72
CA ALA A 39 3.84 10.16 -14.23
C ALA A 39 5.21 9.62 -14.67
N GLU A 40 6.01 10.47 -15.35
CA GLU A 40 7.35 10.09 -15.84
C GLU A 40 8.31 9.68 -14.71
N HIS A 41 8.13 10.20 -13.50
CA HIS A 41 8.94 9.87 -12.32
C HIS A 41 8.32 8.79 -11.43
N SER A 42 7.19 8.24 -11.83
CA SER A 42 6.42 7.26 -11.05
C SER A 42 6.32 5.89 -11.73
N SER A 43 7.14 5.68 -12.75
CA SER A 43 7.12 4.46 -13.57
C SER A 43 7.73 3.27 -12.85
N LEU A 44 7.13 2.10 -13.03
CA LEU A 44 7.72 0.81 -12.65
C LEU A 44 8.69 0.32 -13.74
N PRO A 45 9.66 -0.55 -13.41
CA PRO A 45 10.61 -1.08 -14.37
C PRO A 45 9.96 -1.71 -15.59
N GLY A 46 10.43 -1.33 -16.79
CA GLY A 46 9.97 -1.90 -18.05
C GLY A 46 8.61 -1.39 -18.58
N ARG A 47 7.90 -0.57 -17.81
CA ARG A 47 6.59 0.00 -18.22
C ARG A 47 6.50 1.46 -17.79
N PRO A 48 6.68 2.43 -18.67
CA PRO A 48 6.41 3.83 -18.35
C PRO A 48 4.96 4.03 -17.94
N MET A 49 4.74 4.82 -16.89
CA MET A 49 3.38 5.23 -16.50
C MET A 49 2.83 6.18 -17.58
N PRO A 50 1.62 5.93 -18.12
CA PRO A 50 0.99 6.84 -19.07
C PRO A 50 0.83 8.25 -18.48
N PRO A 51 0.85 9.31 -19.31
CA PRO A 51 0.54 10.65 -18.84
C PRO A 51 -0.83 10.71 -18.13
N SER A 52 -0.94 11.54 -17.10
CA SER A 52 -2.22 11.76 -16.44
C SER A 52 -3.23 12.37 -17.42
N PRO A 53 -4.48 11.90 -17.46
CA PRO A 53 -5.49 12.43 -18.38
C PRO A 53 -5.96 13.84 -18.03
N GLY A 54 -5.66 14.35 -16.84
CA GLY A 54 -6.06 15.66 -16.34
C GLY A 54 -4.87 16.51 -15.88
N PRO A 55 -5.12 17.75 -15.45
CA PRO A 55 -4.09 18.61 -14.91
C PRO A 55 -3.49 18.07 -13.61
N GLY A 56 -2.21 18.34 -13.39
CA GLY A 56 -1.49 17.94 -12.18
C GLY A 56 -0.94 16.50 -12.24
N THR A 57 -0.62 15.98 -11.09
CA THR A 57 -0.07 14.62 -10.92
C THR A 57 -1.17 13.55 -11.00
N PRO A 58 -0.81 12.29 -11.31
CA PRO A 58 -1.77 11.18 -11.39
C PRO A 58 -2.62 11.02 -10.11
N ASP A 59 -3.90 10.83 -10.26
CA ASP A 59 -4.82 10.49 -9.18
C ASP A 59 -4.79 9.00 -8.83
N ALA A 60 -5.49 8.62 -7.76
CA ALA A 60 -5.54 7.24 -7.29
C ALA A 60 -6.09 6.27 -8.35
N GLY A 61 -7.10 6.68 -9.12
CA GLY A 61 -7.69 5.87 -10.19
C GLY A 61 -6.70 5.57 -11.30
N HIS A 62 -5.92 6.57 -11.71
CA HIS A 62 -4.85 6.40 -12.70
C HIS A 62 -3.76 5.42 -12.21
N VAL A 63 -3.38 5.51 -10.94
CA VAL A 63 -2.41 4.57 -10.34
C VAL A 63 -2.96 3.15 -10.30
N VAL A 64 -4.21 2.97 -9.90
CA VAL A 64 -4.89 1.67 -9.88
C VAL A 64 -4.91 1.03 -11.26
N ALA A 65 -5.32 1.81 -12.28
CA ALA A 65 -5.35 1.33 -13.66
C ALA A 65 -3.95 0.95 -14.17
N TYR A 66 -2.93 1.75 -13.84
CA TYR A 66 -1.54 1.46 -14.21
C TYR A 66 -1.01 0.17 -13.53
N LEU A 67 -1.31 -0.03 -12.25
CA LEU A 67 -0.90 -1.25 -11.53
C LEU A 67 -1.61 -2.50 -12.07
N ALA A 68 -2.89 -2.38 -12.42
CA ALA A 68 -3.64 -3.48 -13.04
C ALA A 68 -3.06 -3.86 -14.41
N ASP A 69 -2.77 -2.86 -15.27
CA ASP A 69 -2.10 -3.08 -16.55
C ASP A 69 -0.71 -3.72 -16.39
N TYR A 70 0.02 -3.31 -15.35
CA TYR A 70 1.33 -3.87 -15.03
C TYR A 70 1.26 -5.35 -14.63
N GLU A 71 0.30 -5.71 -13.77
CA GLU A 71 0.05 -7.09 -13.37
C GLU A 71 -0.27 -7.98 -14.59
N ASP A 72 -1.19 -7.53 -15.42
CA ASP A 72 -1.66 -8.24 -16.62
C ASP A 72 -0.50 -8.40 -17.62
N ARG A 73 0.20 -7.32 -17.90
CA ARG A 73 1.30 -7.31 -18.87
C ARG A 73 2.41 -8.28 -18.54
N TYR A 74 2.75 -8.41 -17.27
CA TYR A 74 3.84 -9.28 -16.82
C TYR A 74 3.35 -10.63 -16.30
N GLY A 75 2.05 -10.90 -16.34
CA GLY A 75 1.46 -12.14 -15.85
C GLY A 75 1.85 -12.42 -14.39
N LEU A 76 1.78 -11.40 -13.53
CA LEU A 76 2.22 -11.54 -12.15
C LEU A 76 1.33 -12.53 -11.39
N PRO A 77 1.90 -13.49 -10.64
CA PRO A 77 1.13 -14.53 -9.95
C PRO A 77 0.49 -13.96 -8.66
N VAL A 78 -0.50 -13.09 -8.82
CA VAL A 78 -1.22 -12.47 -7.69
C VAL A 78 -2.38 -13.34 -7.24
N ARG A 79 -2.44 -13.67 -5.95
CA ARG A 79 -3.59 -14.30 -5.30
C ARG A 79 -4.36 -13.24 -4.52
N ARG A 80 -5.54 -12.89 -5.00
CA ARG A 80 -6.44 -11.89 -4.41
C ARG A 80 -7.32 -12.48 -3.29
N GLY A 81 -7.74 -11.62 -2.37
CA GLY A 81 -8.58 -12.02 -1.24
C GLY A 81 -7.85 -12.91 -0.23
N VAL A 82 -6.53 -12.95 -0.29
CA VAL A 82 -5.71 -13.80 0.57
C VAL A 82 -5.04 -12.96 1.65
N ARG A 83 -5.54 -13.07 2.87
CA ARG A 83 -4.97 -12.36 4.03
C ARG A 83 -4.04 -13.29 4.80
N VAL A 84 -2.80 -12.84 4.98
CA VAL A 84 -1.81 -13.49 5.83
C VAL A 84 -2.05 -13.04 7.28
N ALA A 85 -2.34 -13.99 8.16
CA ALA A 85 -2.58 -13.74 9.58
C ALA A 85 -1.27 -13.72 10.37
N GLU A 86 -0.32 -14.59 10.02
CA GLU A 86 0.93 -14.76 10.74
C GLU A 86 2.05 -15.22 9.81
N VAL A 87 3.26 -14.78 10.10
CA VAL A 87 4.48 -15.29 9.47
C VAL A 87 5.42 -15.74 10.59
N THR A 88 5.83 -17.01 10.56
CA THR A 88 6.82 -17.57 11.49
C THR A 88 8.09 -17.94 10.75
N HIS A 89 9.21 -17.92 11.47
CA HIS A 89 10.52 -18.31 10.95
C HIS A 89 11.12 -19.38 11.87
N ASP A 90 11.49 -20.51 11.28
CA ASP A 90 12.26 -21.57 11.93
C ASP A 90 13.53 -21.84 11.13
N ALA A 91 14.69 -21.47 11.68
CA ALA A 91 15.99 -21.62 11.02
C ALA A 91 16.37 -23.10 10.79
N ALA A 92 15.78 -24.05 11.49
CA ALA A 92 16.02 -25.48 11.31
C ALA A 92 15.15 -26.09 10.20
N ALA A 93 14.06 -25.41 9.80
CA ALA A 93 13.18 -25.88 8.75
C ALA A 93 13.67 -25.52 7.33
N SER A 94 13.27 -26.31 6.35
CA SER A 94 13.53 -26.04 4.94
C SER A 94 12.29 -26.31 4.09
N PRO A 95 11.60 -25.27 3.61
CA PRO A 95 11.90 -23.81 3.72
C PRO A 95 11.63 -23.24 5.12
N PRO A 96 12.34 -22.15 5.52
CA PRO A 96 12.34 -21.67 6.89
C PRO A 96 11.13 -20.79 7.27
N PHE A 97 10.37 -20.26 6.32
CA PHE A 97 9.22 -19.43 6.61
C PHE A 97 7.91 -20.21 6.44
N THR A 98 7.01 -20.04 7.39
CA THR A 98 5.62 -20.50 7.29
C THR A 98 4.70 -19.30 7.39
N LEU A 99 3.82 -19.15 6.39
CA LEU A 99 2.77 -18.14 6.34
C LEU A 99 1.44 -18.83 6.65
N ARG A 100 0.76 -18.41 7.72
CA ARG A 100 -0.60 -18.84 8.05
C ARG A 100 -1.60 -17.84 7.49
N LEU A 101 -2.55 -18.32 6.71
CA LEU A 101 -3.63 -17.52 6.14
C LEU A 101 -4.84 -17.48 7.08
N GLU A 102 -5.72 -16.48 6.92
CA GLU A 102 -6.94 -16.38 7.75
C GLU A 102 -7.91 -17.55 7.57
N ASP A 103 -7.91 -18.21 6.41
CA ASP A 103 -8.70 -19.40 6.13
C ASP A 103 -8.14 -20.69 6.80
N GLY A 104 -7.06 -20.59 7.54
CA GLY A 104 -6.38 -21.68 8.22
C GLY A 104 -5.37 -22.43 7.36
N THR A 105 -5.24 -22.13 6.08
CA THR A 105 -4.21 -22.75 5.22
C THR A 105 -2.82 -22.22 5.56
N ALA A 106 -1.78 -22.99 5.24
CA ALA A 106 -0.40 -22.60 5.44
C ALA A 106 0.40 -22.73 4.13
N LEU A 107 1.30 -21.78 3.93
CA LEU A 107 2.27 -21.77 2.84
C LEU A 107 3.67 -21.74 3.41
N SER A 108 4.61 -22.42 2.75
CA SER A 108 6.01 -22.39 3.12
C SER A 108 6.83 -21.63 2.07
N ALA A 109 7.82 -20.84 2.50
CA ALA A 109 8.65 -20.03 1.61
C ALA A 109 10.10 -19.98 2.08
N ARG A 110 11.02 -19.85 1.11
CA ARG A 110 12.46 -19.62 1.39
C ARG A 110 12.75 -18.17 1.78
N ALA A 111 11.91 -17.24 1.32
CA ALA A 111 12.02 -15.83 1.63
C ALA A 111 10.62 -15.20 1.65
N VAL A 112 10.44 -14.19 2.45
CA VAL A 112 9.21 -13.39 2.54
C VAL A 112 9.58 -11.92 2.43
N VAL A 113 8.87 -11.19 1.57
CA VAL A 113 8.93 -9.73 1.48
C VAL A 113 7.63 -9.17 2.01
N SER A 114 7.68 -8.45 3.14
CA SER A 114 6.52 -7.78 3.69
C SER A 114 6.36 -6.40 3.03
N ALA A 115 5.28 -6.22 2.28
CA ALA A 115 4.89 -4.99 1.62
C ALA A 115 3.45 -4.58 1.98
N THR A 116 3.03 -4.87 3.21
CA THR A 116 1.65 -4.75 3.69
C THR A 116 1.18 -3.32 3.94
N GLY A 117 2.08 -2.34 3.87
CA GLY A 117 1.77 -0.94 4.18
C GLY A 117 1.47 -0.71 5.67
N SER A 118 1.04 0.50 5.99
CA SER A 118 0.79 0.91 7.38
C SER A 118 -0.66 1.35 7.65
N PHE A 119 -1.49 1.51 6.62
CA PHE A 119 -2.83 2.08 6.76
C PHE A 119 -3.87 1.12 7.33
N THR A 120 -3.67 -0.19 7.21
CA THR A 120 -4.56 -1.21 7.82
C THR A 120 -4.37 -1.35 9.34
N ARG A 121 -3.19 -0.95 9.84
CA ARG A 121 -2.86 -0.89 11.27
C ARG A 121 -2.11 0.42 11.56
N PRO A 122 -2.82 1.56 11.52
CA PRO A 122 -2.19 2.85 11.73
C PRO A 122 -1.66 2.99 13.15
N PHE A 123 -0.45 3.49 13.29
CA PHE A 123 0.09 3.88 14.58
C PHE A 123 -0.44 5.26 14.97
N VAL A 124 -1.19 5.32 16.04
CA VAL A 124 -1.65 6.58 16.63
C VAL A 124 -0.86 6.81 17.92
N PRO A 125 0.01 7.83 17.98
CA PRO A 125 0.78 8.11 19.19
C PRO A 125 -0.14 8.52 20.33
N ALA A 126 0.16 8.05 21.53
CA ALA A 126 -0.50 8.51 22.75
C ALA A 126 -0.03 9.95 23.06
N LEU A 127 -0.90 10.92 22.85
CA LEU A 127 -0.62 12.31 23.16
C LEU A 127 -1.22 12.68 24.51
N PRO A 128 -0.45 13.32 25.43
CA PRO A 128 -0.98 13.78 26.70
C PRO A 128 -2.17 14.73 26.50
N GLY A 129 -3.31 14.39 27.13
CA GLY A 129 -4.53 15.19 27.05
C GLY A 129 -5.41 14.91 25.82
N ALA A 130 -5.07 13.96 24.97
CA ALA A 130 -5.91 13.56 23.84
C ALA A 130 -7.31 13.10 24.28
N ASP A 131 -7.38 12.45 25.42
CA ASP A 131 -8.62 11.97 26.06
C ASP A 131 -9.54 13.12 26.53
N ARG A 132 -9.00 14.31 26.76
CA ARG A 132 -9.74 15.53 27.15
C ARG A 132 -10.28 16.33 25.98
N PHE A 133 -9.85 16.00 24.77
CA PHE A 133 -10.35 16.66 23.57
C PHE A 133 -11.75 16.16 23.23
N GLY A 134 -12.76 16.99 23.43
CA GLY A 134 -14.18 16.65 23.17
C GLY A 134 -14.59 16.61 21.70
N GLY A 135 -13.66 16.88 20.77
CA GLY A 135 -13.91 16.80 19.32
C GLY A 135 -13.63 15.43 18.72
N THR A 136 -13.88 15.30 17.43
CA THR A 136 -13.56 14.08 16.69
C THR A 136 -12.05 14.00 16.39
N GLN A 137 -11.44 12.89 16.74
CA GLN A 137 -10.03 12.59 16.42
C GLN A 137 -10.00 11.46 15.39
N ARG A 138 -9.22 11.62 14.32
CA ARG A 138 -9.08 10.60 13.28
C ARG A 138 -7.63 10.49 12.81
N HIS A 139 -7.19 9.30 12.53
CA HIS A 139 -5.97 9.06 11.78
C HIS A 139 -6.23 9.29 10.27
N SER A 140 -5.22 9.72 9.50
CA SER A 140 -5.31 9.93 8.05
C SER A 140 -5.84 8.72 7.28
N ALA A 141 -5.60 7.51 7.76
CA ALA A 141 -6.17 6.29 7.18
C ALA A 141 -7.71 6.24 7.19
N ALA A 142 -8.36 7.01 8.07
CA ALA A 142 -9.81 7.09 8.16
C ALA A 142 -10.39 8.34 7.47
N TYR A 143 -9.56 9.20 6.88
CA TYR A 143 -9.98 10.34 6.08
C TYR A 143 -10.48 9.85 4.71
N ARG A 144 -11.54 10.46 4.16
CA ARG A 144 -12.09 10.14 2.83
C ARG A 144 -12.31 11.39 1.99
N SER A 145 -13.00 12.40 2.53
CA SER A 145 -13.27 13.66 1.85
C SER A 145 -13.40 14.80 2.86
N PRO A 146 -13.32 16.08 2.41
CA PRO A 146 -13.53 17.24 3.27
C PRO A 146 -14.98 17.39 3.75
N ASP A 147 -15.96 16.75 3.10
CA ASP A 147 -17.40 16.93 3.37
C ASP A 147 -17.78 16.69 4.84
N ALA A 148 -17.14 15.69 5.47
CA ALA A 148 -17.38 15.37 6.87
C ALA A 148 -16.94 16.49 7.85
N PHE A 149 -16.19 17.47 7.35
CA PHE A 149 -15.60 18.56 8.12
C PHE A 149 -16.16 19.93 7.74
N ALA A 150 -17.13 20.02 6.81
CA ALA A 150 -17.73 21.25 6.35
C ALA A 150 -18.23 22.09 7.54
N GLY A 151 -17.83 23.37 7.57
CA GLY A 151 -18.18 24.31 8.64
C GLY A 151 -17.52 24.04 10.01
N ARG A 152 -16.53 23.13 10.07
CA ARG A 152 -15.80 22.80 11.30
C ARG A 152 -14.41 23.42 11.27
N ARG A 153 -13.85 23.66 12.46
CA ARG A 153 -12.43 23.96 12.62
C ARG A 153 -11.67 22.65 12.70
N VAL A 154 -10.72 22.44 11.81
CA VAL A 154 -9.92 21.21 11.73
C VAL A 154 -8.47 21.56 12.04
N LEU A 155 -7.85 20.74 12.87
CA LEU A 155 -6.41 20.76 13.12
C LEU A 155 -5.79 19.50 12.50
N VAL A 156 -4.90 19.69 11.54
CA VAL A 156 -4.11 18.60 10.96
C VAL A 156 -2.79 18.51 11.71
N VAL A 157 -2.51 17.35 12.31
CA VAL A 157 -1.28 17.11 13.07
C VAL A 157 -0.36 16.20 12.26
N GLY A 158 0.82 16.68 11.93
CA GLY A 158 1.82 15.97 11.13
C GLY A 158 2.18 16.70 9.84
N GLY A 159 3.48 16.81 9.56
CA GLY A 159 4.03 17.51 8.39
C GLY A 159 4.43 16.60 7.23
N GLY A 160 3.99 15.33 7.21
CA GLY A 160 4.25 14.42 6.08
C GLY A 160 3.27 14.65 4.93
N ASN A 161 3.49 13.93 3.80
CA ASN A 161 2.70 14.09 2.58
C ASN A 161 1.18 13.97 2.80
N SER A 162 0.75 13.00 3.61
CA SER A 162 -0.69 12.84 3.94
C SER A 162 -1.25 14.07 4.65
N GLY A 163 -0.52 14.62 5.62
CA GLY A 163 -0.94 15.82 6.34
C GLY A 163 -1.05 17.04 5.42
N ALA A 164 -0.07 17.24 4.54
CA ALA A 164 -0.06 18.34 3.59
C ALA A 164 -1.21 18.24 2.57
N GLN A 165 -1.44 17.06 1.99
CA GLN A 165 -2.52 16.86 1.02
C GLN A 165 -3.91 17.01 1.67
N ILE A 166 -4.13 16.42 2.86
CA ILE A 166 -5.39 16.57 3.59
C ILE A 166 -5.64 18.01 3.98
N ALA A 167 -4.60 18.75 4.41
CA ALA A 167 -4.75 20.16 4.75
C ALA A 167 -5.08 21.04 3.53
N ALA A 168 -4.63 20.66 2.34
CA ALA A 168 -4.96 21.34 1.09
C ALA A 168 -6.36 20.97 0.56
N ASP A 169 -6.89 19.82 0.96
CA ASP A 169 -8.21 19.32 0.58
C ASP A 169 -9.33 19.94 1.45
N LEU A 170 -9.02 20.30 2.70
CA LEU A 170 -9.93 20.89 3.69
C LEU A 170 -10.15 22.38 3.50
#